data_e56826091df37ad036c5db97921190e9
#
_entry.id   e56826091df37ad036c5db97921190e9
#
_cell.length_a   1.000
_cell.length_b   1.000
_cell.length_c   1.000
_cell.angle_alpha   90.00
_cell.angle_beta   90.00
_cell.angle_gamma   90.00
#
_symmetry.space_group_name_H-M   'P 1'
#
loop_
_entity.id
_entity.type
_entity.pdbx_description
1 polymer ?
#
loop_
_entity_poly.entity_id
_entity_poly.type
_entity_poly.pdbx_seq_one_letter_code
_entity_poly.pdbx_strand_id
1 'polypeptide(L)'
;DRSPSRGLGDVYKRQVLEEAKQVFKNIQAILEEAGSSMNHVVKTLVLLKDIADFAEVNKVYAEQFNDVLPARSAFQVAALPLNGNIEIEVIAVEK
;
A
#
# COMPACT_ATOMS: atom_id res chain seq x y z
N ASP A 1 16.14 -0.46 23.91
CA ASP A 1 15.47 -0.85 23.86
C ASP A 1 14.57 -1.14 24.35
N ARG A 2 14.41 -0.98 24.86
CA ARG A 2 13.72 -1.38 25.18
C ARG A 2 12.95 -2.54 24.91
N SER A 3 13.07 -3.72 25.34
CA SER A 3 12.67 -4.93 24.76
C SER A 3 11.17 -5.05 24.49
N PRO A 4 10.25 -4.74 25.40
CA PRO A 4 8.83 -4.77 25.08
C PRO A 4 8.45 -3.87 23.91
N SER A 5 9.04 -2.70 23.85
CA SER A 5 8.82 -1.79 22.72
C SER A 5 9.26 -2.38 21.42
N ARG A 6 10.37 -3.09 21.42
CA ARG A 6 10.86 -3.74 20.22
C ARG A 6 9.90 -4.80 19.72
N GLY A 7 9.40 -5.65 20.63
CA GLY A 7 8.45 -6.67 20.26
C GLY A 7 7.18 -6.09 19.67
N LEU A 8 6.68 -5.03 20.28
CA LEU A 8 5.48 -4.36 19.78
C LEU A 8 5.74 -3.71 18.43
N GLY A 9 6.93 -3.14 18.25
CA GLY A 9 7.29 -2.54 16.98
C GLY A 9 7.35 -3.56 15.86
N ASP A 10 7.89 -4.74 16.14
CA ASP A 10 7.97 -5.80 15.14
C ASP A 10 6.58 -6.32 14.76
N VAL A 11 5.70 -6.48 15.73
CA VAL A 11 4.33 -6.90 15.48
C VAL A 11 3.62 -5.84 14.63
N TYR A 12 3.78 -4.59 14.98
CA TYR A 12 3.17 -3.49 14.23
C TYR A 12 3.64 -3.47 12.78
N LYS A 13 4.95 -3.61 12.55
CA LYS A 13 5.49 -3.60 11.20
C LYS A 13 4.93 -4.75 10.36
N ARG A 14 4.79 -5.94 10.95
CA ARG A 14 4.18 -7.06 10.23
C ARG A 14 2.73 -6.78 9.89
N GLN A 15 1.99 -6.15 10.79
CA GLN A 15 0.60 -5.80 10.55
C GLN A 15 0.48 -4.82 9.38
N VAL A 16 1.35 -3.81 9.32
CA VAL A 16 1.36 -2.85 8.22
C VAL A 16 1.67 -3.55 6.90
N LEU A 17 2.66 -4.44 6.89
CA LEU A 17 3.00 -5.19 5.69
C LEU A 17 1.84 -6.06 5.21
N GLU A 18 1.18 -6.77 6.13
CA GLU A 18 0.06 -7.63 5.77
C GLU A 18 -1.12 -6.80 5.26
N GLU A 19 -1.36 -5.66 5.88
CA GLU A 19 -2.41 -4.76 5.45
C GLU A 19 -2.13 -4.25 4.03
N ALA A 20 -0.89 -3.87 3.75
CA ALA A 20 -0.49 -3.41 2.42
C ALA A 20 -0.67 -4.51 1.38
N LYS A 21 -0.28 -5.74 1.70
CA LYS A 21 -0.45 -6.87 0.80
C LYS A 21 -1.93 -7.10 0.48
N GLN A 22 -2.78 -7.02 1.50
CA GLN A 22 -4.21 -7.22 1.31
C GLN A 22 -4.82 -6.11 0.44
N VAL A 23 -4.38 -4.87 0.65
CA VAL A 23 -4.86 -3.74 -0.15
C VAL A 23 -4.54 -3.96 -1.62
N PHE A 24 -3.30 -4.36 -1.94
CA PHE A 24 -2.93 -4.61 -3.33
C PHE A 24 -3.65 -5.82 -3.91
N LYS A 25 -3.86 -6.85 -3.12
CA LYS A 25 -4.62 -8.01 -3.57
C LYS A 25 -6.04 -7.61 -3.97
N ASN A 26 -6.66 -6.77 -3.16
CA ASN A 26 -8.00 -6.28 -3.46
C ASN A 26 -8.02 -5.40 -4.71
N ILE A 27 -7.01 -4.52 -4.86
CA ILE A 27 -6.89 -3.67 -6.04
C ILE A 27 -6.74 -4.54 -7.30
N GLN A 28 -5.89 -5.53 -7.24
CA GLN A 28 -5.67 -6.42 -8.38
C GLN A 28 -6.98 -7.10 -8.81
N ALA A 29 -7.73 -7.61 -7.83
CA ALA A 29 -9.00 -8.27 -8.13
C ALA A 29 -9.99 -7.31 -8.79
N ILE A 30 -10.09 -6.08 -8.27
CA ILE A 30 -10.99 -5.08 -8.82
C ILE A 30 -10.58 -4.70 -10.24
N LEU A 31 -9.29 -4.50 -10.47
CA LEU A 31 -8.80 -4.14 -11.80
C LEU A 31 -9.07 -5.24 -12.82
N GLU A 32 -8.84 -6.48 -12.45
CA GLU A 32 -9.05 -7.60 -13.36
C GLU A 32 -10.53 -7.73 -13.71
N GLU A 33 -11.41 -7.54 -12.73
CA GLU A 33 -12.84 -7.59 -12.98
C GLU A 33 -13.30 -6.45 -13.89
N ALA A 34 -12.63 -5.31 -13.80
CA ALA A 34 -12.95 -4.14 -14.62
C ALA A 34 -12.31 -4.18 -16.01
N GLY A 35 -11.60 -5.24 -16.36
CA GLY A 35 -10.95 -5.35 -17.67
C GLY A 35 -9.60 -4.65 -17.73
N SER A 36 -8.95 -4.48 -16.60
CA SER A 36 -7.63 -3.87 -16.54
C SER A 36 -6.64 -4.81 -15.83
N SER A 37 -5.53 -4.31 -15.37
CA SER A 37 -4.55 -5.09 -14.62
C SER A 37 -3.57 -4.14 -13.93
N MET A 38 -2.73 -4.69 -13.06
CA MET A 38 -1.69 -3.90 -12.40
C MET A 38 -0.75 -3.24 -13.40
N ASN A 39 -0.48 -3.89 -14.52
CA ASN A 39 0.40 -3.31 -15.55
C ASN A 39 -0.20 -2.11 -16.27
N HIS A 40 -1.48 -1.87 -16.09
CA HIS A 40 -2.18 -0.75 -16.71
C HIS A 40 -2.44 0.41 -15.75
N VAL A 41 -1.90 0.32 -14.53
CA VAL A 41 -1.99 1.40 -13.56
C VAL A 41 -1.03 2.50 -13.98
N VAL A 42 -1.54 3.72 -14.09
CA VAL A 42 -0.73 4.88 -14.52
C VAL A 42 -0.41 5.82 -13.38
N LYS A 43 -1.20 5.79 -12.32
CA LYS A 43 -0.97 6.65 -11.15
C LYS A 43 -1.47 5.98 -9.89
N THR A 44 -0.74 6.19 -8.80
CA THR A 44 -1.15 5.74 -7.47
C THR A 44 -1.10 6.89 -6.47
N LEU A 45 -1.96 6.82 -5.48
CA LEU A 45 -1.93 7.71 -4.32
C LEU A 45 -1.89 6.83 -3.08
N VAL A 46 -0.84 6.96 -2.30
CA VAL A 46 -0.63 6.17 -1.09
C VAL A 46 -0.87 7.07 0.12
N LEU A 47 -1.85 6.73 0.94
CA LEU A 47 -2.19 7.47 2.14
C LEU A 47 -1.82 6.62 3.35
N LEU A 48 -1.06 7.20 4.27
CA LEU A 48 -0.54 6.49 5.43
C LEU A 48 -0.99 7.18 6.71
N LYS A 49 -1.33 6.39 7.69
CA LYS A 49 -1.59 6.91 9.03
C LYS A 49 -0.31 7.48 9.63
N ASP A 50 0.83 6.84 9.34
CA ASP A 50 2.13 7.27 9.81
C ASP A 50 3.13 7.17 8.67
N ILE A 51 3.74 8.28 8.29
CA ILE A 51 4.69 8.30 7.17
C ILE A 51 5.93 7.44 7.47
N ALA A 52 6.20 7.16 8.74
CA ALA A 52 7.29 6.27 9.10
C ALA A 52 7.09 4.84 8.57
N ASP A 53 5.85 4.48 8.21
CA ASP A 53 5.55 3.17 7.64
C ASP A 53 5.88 3.08 6.16
N PHE A 54 6.25 4.21 5.54
CA PHE A 54 6.46 4.24 4.10
C PHE A 54 7.51 3.23 3.63
N ALA A 55 8.61 3.09 4.37
CA ALA A 55 9.67 2.16 3.97
C ALA A 55 9.17 0.72 3.89
N GLU A 56 8.34 0.32 4.85
CA GLU A 56 7.77 -1.03 4.87
C GLU A 56 6.76 -1.21 3.73
N VAL A 57 5.87 -0.23 3.58
CA VAL A 57 4.87 -0.27 2.51
C VAL A 57 5.53 -0.29 1.15
N ASN A 58 6.62 0.46 0.99
CA ASN A 58 7.32 0.53 -0.29
C ASN A 58 7.90 -0.81 -0.72
N LYS A 59 8.26 -1.67 0.22
CA LYS A 59 8.71 -3.03 -0.12
C LYS A 59 7.61 -3.81 -0.83
N VAL A 60 6.40 -3.73 -0.30
CA VAL A 60 5.25 -4.40 -0.91
C VAL A 60 4.89 -3.72 -2.23
N TYR A 61 4.91 -2.38 -2.24
CA TYR A 61 4.61 -1.59 -3.44
C TYR A 61 5.51 -2.01 -4.61
N ALA A 62 6.81 -2.10 -4.35
CA ALA A 62 7.78 -2.43 -5.40
C ALA A 62 7.53 -3.81 -6.02
N GLU A 63 6.97 -4.73 -5.24
CA GLU A 63 6.65 -6.07 -5.74
C GLU A 63 5.49 -6.09 -6.73
N GLN A 64 4.66 -5.05 -6.71
CA GLN A 64 3.44 -5.01 -7.51
C GLN A 64 3.69 -4.49 -8.93
N PHE A 65 4.75 -3.74 -9.13
CA PHE A 65 5.00 -3.06 -10.40
C PHE A 65 6.39 -3.43 -10.90
N ASN A 66 6.43 -4.33 -11.88
CA ASN A 66 7.70 -4.88 -12.36
C ASN A 66 8.25 -4.18 -13.60
N ASP A 67 7.37 -3.89 -14.57
CA ASP A 67 7.82 -3.42 -15.87
C ASP A 67 7.79 -1.90 -15.96
N VAL A 68 6.67 -1.30 -15.61
CA VAL A 68 6.49 0.15 -15.70
C VAL A 68 5.99 0.63 -14.36
N LEU A 69 6.71 1.59 -13.77
CA LEU A 69 6.30 2.17 -12.51
C LEU A 69 5.30 3.30 -12.76
N PRO A 70 4.14 3.27 -12.11
CA PRO A 70 3.20 4.37 -12.23
C PRO A 70 3.71 5.61 -11.51
N ALA A 71 3.18 6.78 -11.86
CA ALA A 71 3.41 7.98 -11.08
C ALA A 71 2.83 7.77 -9.68
N ARG A 72 3.49 8.28 -8.66
CA ARG A 72 3.07 8.05 -7.28
C ARG A 72 3.16 9.31 -6.43
N SER A 73 2.16 9.49 -5.58
CA SER A 73 2.22 10.46 -4.48
C SER A 73 1.96 9.69 -3.18
N ALA A 74 2.65 10.06 -2.12
CA ALA A 74 2.48 9.42 -0.83
C ALA A 74 2.40 10.48 0.25
N PHE A 75 1.40 10.39 1.12
CA PHE A 75 1.15 11.39 2.17
C PHE A 75 0.77 10.72 3.47
N GLN A 76 1.14 11.38 4.58
CA GLN A 76 0.56 11.06 5.86
C GLN A 76 -0.76 11.82 6.00
N VAL A 77 -1.77 11.16 6.51
CA VAL A 77 -3.08 11.78 6.74
C VAL A 77 -3.44 11.68 8.22
N ALA A 78 -4.39 12.51 8.63
CA ALA A 78 -4.78 12.58 10.04
C ALA A 78 -5.47 11.29 10.51
N ALA A 79 -6.26 10.67 9.64
CA ALA A 79 -6.97 9.44 9.97
C ALA A 79 -7.41 8.76 8.68
N LEU A 80 -7.62 7.46 8.77
CA LEU A 80 -8.16 6.67 7.66
C LEU A 80 -9.41 5.94 8.14
N PRO A 81 -10.32 5.60 7.21
CA PRO A 81 -11.52 4.86 7.57
C PRO A 81 -11.21 3.57 8.30
N LEU A 82 -12.06 3.21 9.25
CA LEU A 82 -11.94 1.99 10.03
C LEU A 82 -10.61 1.88 10.75
N ASN A 83 -10.01 3.03 11.09
CA ASN A 83 -8.74 3.09 11.79
C ASN A 83 -7.62 2.34 11.05
N GLY A 84 -7.68 2.33 9.72
CA GLY A 84 -6.67 1.68 8.90
C GLY A 84 -5.32 2.38 8.97
N ASN A 85 -4.27 1.66 8.64
CA ASN A 85 -2.91 2.19 8.60
C ASN A 85 -2.51 2.67 7.21
N ILE A 86 -3.19 2.20 6.18
CA ILE A 86 -2.85 2.49 4.80
C ILE A 86 -4.10 2.49 3.93
N GLU A 87 -4.11 3.37 2.94
CA GLU A 87 -5.12 3.37 1.89
C GLU A 87 -4.40 3.69 0.58
N ILE A 88 -4.76 2.99 -0.49
CA ILE A 88 -4.15 3.20 -1.80
C ILE A 88 -5.23 3.39 -2.83
N GLU A 89 -5.10 4.47 -3.62
CA GLU A 89 -5.97 4.71 -4.76
C GLU A 89 -5.14 4.53 -6.03
N VAL A 90 -5.75 3.98 -7.05
CA VAL A 90 -5.06 3.82 -8.33
C VAL A 90 -5.94 4.34 -9.45
N ILE A 91 -5.28 4.84 -10.49
CA ILE A 91 -5.91 5.17 -11.76
C ILE A 91 -5.29 4.21 -12.78
N ALA A 92 -6.13 3.48 -13.48
CA ALA A 92 -5.68 2.52 -14.46
C ALA A 92 -6.45 2.70 -15.74
N VAL A 93 -5.84 2.30 -16.85
CA VAL A 93 -6.50 2.34 -18.15
C VAL A 93 -6.93 0.92 -18.49
N GLU A 94 -7.93 0.78 -19.35
CA GLU A 94 -8.38 -0.52 -19.80
C GLU A 94 -7.34 -1.16 -20.72
N LYS A 95 -7.34 -2.44 -20.72
CA LYS A 95 -6.45 -3.20 -21.63
C LYS A 95 -6.76 -2.91 -23.08
#